data_08880444b5115d811295afb1b9158076
#
_entry.id   08880444b5115d811295afb1b9158076
#
_cell.length_a   1.000
_cell.length_b   1.000
_cell.length_c   1.000
_cell.angle_alpha   90.00
_cell.angle_beta   90.00
_cell.angle_gamma   90.00
#
_symmetry.space_group_name_H-M   'P 1'
#
loop_
_entity.id
_entity.type
_entity.pdbx_description
1 polymer ?
#
loop_
_entity_poly.entity_id
_entity_poly.type
_entity_poly.pdbx_seq_one_letter_code
_entity_poly.pdbx_strand_id
1 'polypeptide(L)'
;MNPVFARTCRSIVLLAITVGAIQAATTHRSQIRIRDPFVLPDPATKTYYVYGTTTSGIFDGGVERKAVMVFKTQDLENWEAPVPVWEVPENHWGRETVWAPEVHHYRGKYYLFVTITSKETLPTPPGRPQNVRRGTEILIADSPLGPFQPLASGPQTPRDWMALDGSLWIEDGVPYMVFCHEWAQITDGSFDIVRLSEDLSTAEGEPRLLFSASEGPWVRCRGDIGELYQGKRHHAYVSDGNWLHRTKNGTLLMLWSSYGPNKYAVGIARSKTGSVFGPWEQVPDPLWSDDGGHPMLFETFDGRLVMVIHQPNRQVERARFFEIEDTGNTIRIKAAIGG
;
A
#
# COMPACT_ATOMS: atom_id res chain seq x y z
N MET A 1 -85.76 -28.77 12.94
CA MET A 1 -84.47 -29.45 12.78
C MET A 1 -83.48 -28.50 12.19
N ASN A 2 -82.61 -27.89 13.02
CA ASN A 2 -81.60 -26.99 12.57
C ASN A 2 -80.25 -27.73 12.51
N PRO A 3 -79.47 -27.58 11.41
CA PRO A 3 -78.11 -28.18 11.35
C PRO A 3 -77.10 -27.24 12.03
N VAL A 4 -76.32 -27.82 12.93
CA VAL A 4 -75.19 -27.20 13.60
C VAL A 4 -74.03 -27.19 12.63
N PHE A 5 -73.53 -25.98 12.28
CA PHE A 5 -72.29 -25.81 11.55
C PHE A 5 -71.07 -25.86 12.49
N ALA A 6 -70.28 -26.90 12.38
CA ALA A 6 -68.95 -26.96 13.06
C ALA A 6 -67.90 -26.12 12.32
N ARG A 7 -67.38 -25.07 12.99
CA ARG A 7 -66.25 -24.27 12.51
C ARG A 7 -64.93 -24.96 12.90
N THR A 8 -64.24 -25.49 11.95
CA THR A 8 -62.85 -26.00 12.09
C THR A 8 -61.88 -24.81 12.08
N CYS A 9 -61.29 -24.55 13.26
CA CYS A 9 -60.19 -23.56 13.38
C CYS A 9 -58.90 -24.24 12.89
N ARG A 10 -58.35 -23.79 11.76
CA ARG A 10 -57.02 -24.20 11.29
C ARG A 10 -55.99 -23.25 11.91
N SER A 11 -55.21 -23.76 12.85
CA SER A 11 -54.03 -23.08 13.40
C SER A 11 -52.91 -23.09 12.37
N ILE A 12 -52.55 -21.90 11.89
CA ILE A 12 -51.34 -21.74 11.04
C ILE A 12 -50.14 -21.62 12.01
N VAL A 13 -49.27 -22.62 12.02
CA VAL A 13 -47.99 -22.58 12.71
C VAL A 13 -47.03 -21.85 11.80
N LEU A 14 -46.68 -20.60 12.10
CA LEU A 14 -45.57 -19.88 11.46
C LEU A 14 -44.28 -20.46 12.00
N LEU A 15 -43.54 -21.19 11.16
CA LEU A 15 -42.18 -21.63 11.43
C LEU A 15 -41.24 -20.46 11.16
N ALA A 16 -40.74 -19.80 12.20
CA ALA A 16 -39.71 -18.79 12.08
C ALA A 16 -38.36 -19.48 11.76
N ILE A 17 -37.94 -19.42 10.52
CA ILE A 17 -36.61 -19.86 10.13
C ILE A 17 -35.65 -18.75 10.57
N THR A 18 -34.94 -18.96 11.67
CA THR A 18 -33.77 -18.16 12.03
C THR A 18 -32.62 -18.54 11.12
N VAL A 19 -32.36 -17.72 10.10
CA VAL A 19 -31.14 -17.81 9.32
C VAL A 19 -30.01 -17.30 10.23
N GLY A 20 -29.34 -18.22 10.90
CA GLY A 20 -28.08 -17.92 11.59
C GLY A 20 -27.06 -17.45 10.58
N ALA A 21 -26.58 -16.22 10.71
CA ALA A 21 -25.46 -15.73 9.92
C ALA A 21 -24.27 -16.66 10.22
N ILE A 22 -23.80 -17.41 9.22
CA ILE A 22 -22.53 -18.15 9.32
C ILE A 22 -21.44 -17.09 9.35
N GLN A 23 -20.87 -16.87 10.52
CA GLN A 23 -19.72 -16.00 10.68
C GLN A 23 -18.53 -16.66 9.98
N ALA A 24 -17.90 -15.94 9.04
CA ALA A 24 -16.72 -16.43 8.36
C ALA A 24 -15.62 -16.72 9.38
N ALA A 25 -14.87 -17.81 9.17
CA ALA A 25 -13.72 -18.13 10.01
C ALA A 25 -12.66 -17.01 9.85
N THR A 26 -12.16 -16.52 10.96
CA THR A 26 -11.15 -15.46 10.98
C THR A 26 -9.82 -15.96 11.55
N THR A 27 -8.74 -15.32 11.16
CA THR A 27 -7.38 -15.55 11.68
C THR A 27 -6.89 -14.26 12.33
N HIS A 28 -6.31 -14.35 13.52
CA HIS A 28 -5.73 -13.17 14.16
C HIS A 28 -4.53 -12.66 13.35
N ARG A 29 -4.46 -11.33 13.13
CA ARG A 29 -3.46 -10.68 12.27
C ARG A 29 -2.00 -11.02 12.61
N SER A 30 -1.69 -11.34 13.87
CA SER A 30 -0.36 -11.77 14.27
C SER A 30 0.11 -13.09 13.65
N GLN A 31 -0.82 -13.87 13.11
CA GLN A 31 -0.53 -15.13 12.40
C GLN A 31 -0.44 -14.93 10.88
N ILE A 32 -0.85 -13.76 10.37
CA ILE A 32 -0.89 -13.47 8.94
C ILE A 32 0.40 -12.78 8.53
N ARG A 33 1.14 -13.39 7.60
CA ARG A 33 2.30 -12.75 6.99
C ARG A 33 1.83 -11.78 5.92
N ILE A 34 2.19 -10.51 6.10
CA ILE A 34 1.87 -9.43 5.18
C ILE A 34 2.97 -8.36 5.22
N ARG A 35 3.40 -7.89 4.06
CA ARG A 35 4.33 -6.79 3.87
C ARG A 35 3.60 -5.66 3.16
N ASP A 36 4.05 -4.42 3.34
CA ASP A 36 3.50 -3.22 2.71
C ASP A 36 1.96 -3.13 2.86
N PRO A 37 1.44 -3.18 4.10
CA PRO A 37 -0.01 -3.23 4.31
C PRO A 37 -0.67 -1.90 4.00
N PHE A 38 -1.73 -1.96 3.21
CA PHE A 38 -2.62 -0.84 2.91
C PHE A 38 -4.02 -1.13 3.43
N VAL A 39 -4.66 -0.16 4.08
CA VAL A 39 -6.01 -0.30 4.65
C VAL A 39 -6.96 0.69 3.99
N LEU A 40 -8.01 0.17 3.38
CA LEU A 40 -9.12 0.96 2.85
C LEU A 40 -10.33 0.80 3.78
N PRO A 41 -10.71 1.83 4.56
CA PRO A 41 -11.95 1.80 5.34
C PRO A 41 -13.17 1.99 4.42
N ASP A 42 -14.19 1.17 4.62
CA ASP A 42 -15.51 1.36 4.02
C ASP A 42 -16.55 1.71 5.10
N PRO A 43 -16.91 2.98 5.24
CA PRO A 43 -17.87 3.42 6.24
C PRO A 43 -19.27 2.84 6.07
N ALA A 44 -19.66 2.50 4.83
CA ALA A 44 -21.00 2.00 4.53
C ALA A 44 -21.23 0.60 5.10
N THR A 45 -20.22 -0.26 5.04
CA THR A 45 -20.28 -1.65 5.53
C THR A 45 -19.57 -1.84 6.87
N LYS A 46 -18.87 -0.81 7.38
CA LYS A 46 -18.00 -0.89 8.56
C LYS A 46 -16.92 -1.97 8.40
N THR A 47 -16.40 -2.10 7.19
CA THR A 47 -15.37 -3.09 6.83
C THR A 47 -14.07 -2.38 6.50
N TYR A 48 -12.96 -2.89 7.00
CA TYR A 48 -11.62 -2.53 6.53
C TYR A 48 -11.17 -3.57 5.52
N TYR A 49 -10.78 -3.11 4.33
CA TYR A 49 -10.14 -3.93 3.31
C TYR A 49 -8.63 -3.76 3.45
N VAL A 50 -7.92 -4.87 3.72
CA VAL A 50 -6.47 -4.86 3.94
C VAL A 50 -5.78 -5.54 2.77
N TYR A 51 -5.01 -4.77 2.03
CA TYR A 51 -4.17 -5.23 0.93
C TYR A 51 -2.72 -5.27 1.40
N GLY A 52 -1.88 -5.97 0.66
CA GLY A 52 -0.45 -6.00 0.94
C GLY A 52 0.28 -7.00 0.06
N THR A 53 1.59 -6.90 0.05
CA THR A 53 2.45 -7.91 -0.54
C THR A 53 2.34 -9.19 0.29
N THR A 54 1.71 -10.20 -0.28
CA THR A 54 1.63 -11.53 0.32
C THR A 54 2.70 -12.42 -0.29
N THR A 55 3.53 -13.02 0.55
CA THR A 55 4.71 -13.76 0.11
C THR A 55 4.41 -15.16 -0.39
N SER A 56 3.44 -15.41 -1.02
CA SER A 56 3.16 -16.57 -1.86
C SER A 56 1.69 -16.62 -2.15
N GLY A 57 1.36 -16.42 -3.36
CA GLY A 57 0.10 -16.86 -3.89
C GLY A 57 0.02 -18.39 -3.94
N ILE A 58 0.32 -19.10 -2.85
CA ILE A 58 0.04 -20.55 -2.78
C ILE A 58 -1.44 -20.66 -2.41
N PHE A 59 -2.26 -20.83 -3.42
CA PHE A 59 -3.68 -21.08 -3.28
C PHE A 59 -4.00 -22.37 -4.03
N ASP A 60 -4.86 -23.20 -3.45
CA ASP A 60 -5.40 -24.42 -4.05
C ASP A 60 -4.35 -25.42 -4.61
N GLY A 61 -3.91 -26.33 -3.77
CA GLY A 61 -3.12 -27.50 -4.20
C GLY A 61 -1.64 -27.23 -4.49
N GLY A 62 -1.07 -26.13 -4.00
CA GLY A 62 0.37 -25.86 -4.10
C GLY A 62 0.81 -25.15 -5.38
N VAL A 63 -0.13 -24.62 -6.16
CA VAL A 63 0.17 -23.78 -7.34
C VAL A 63 0.43 -22.37 -6.90
N GLU A 64 1.61 -21.82 -7.22
CA GLU A 64 1.93 -20.42 -7.00
C GLU A 64 1.11 -19.54 -7.95
N ARG A 65 0.23 -18.70 -7.40
CA ARG A 65 -0.48 -17.67 -8.16
C ARG A 65 0.14 -16.31 -7.92
N LYS A 66 0.34 -15.54 -8.96
CA LYS A 66 0.72 -14.12 -8.88
C LYS A 66 -0.56 -13.30 -8.83
N ALA A 67 -0.90 -12.80 -7.64
CA ALA A 67 -2.17 -12.11 -7.43
C ALA A 67 -2.03 -11.00 -6.37
N VAL A 68 -2.90 -10.00 -6.45
CA VAL A 68 -3.18 -9.09 -5.35
C VAL A 68 -4.34 -9.66 -4.55
N MET A 69 -4.11 -9.79 -3.24
CA MET A 69 -5.08 -10.34 -2.30
C MET A 69 -5.64 -9.24 -1.40
N VAL A 70 -6.88 -9.42 -0.95
CA VAL A 70 -7.49 -8.56 0.05
C VAL A 70 -8.02 -9.41 1.21
N PHE A 71 -7.75 -8.97 2.42
CA PHE A 71 -8.39 -9.45 3.65
C PHE A 71 -9.50 -8.49 4.05
N LYS A 72 -10.56 -9.01 4.67
CA LYS A 72 -11.61 -8.22 5.30
C LYS A 72 -11.54 -8.35 6.80
N THR A 73 -11.78 -7.23 7.50
CA THR A 73 -11.88 -7.21 8.95
C THR A 73 -12.79 -6.07 9.41
N GLN A 74 -13.42 -6.22 10.57
CA GLN A 74 -14.23 -5.17 11.22
C GLN A 74 -13.52 -4.56 12.43
N ASP A 75 -12.52 -5.25 12.97
CA ASP A 75 -11.84 -4.88 14.22
C ASP A 75 -10.32 -4.66 14.07
N LEU A 76 -9.77 -4.85 12.86
CA LEU A 76 -8.34 -4.79 12.55
C LEU A 76 -7.50 -5.89 13.23
N GLU A 77 -8.10 -6.77 14.01
CA GLU A 77 -7.42 -7.85 14.74
C GLU A 77 -7.68 -9.23 14.11
N ASN A 78 -8.95 -9.50 13.79
CA ASN A 78 -9.40 -10.77 13.26
C ASN A 78 -9.80 -10.62 11.80
N TRP A 79 -9.05 -11.27 10.90
CA TRP A 79 -9.21 -11.10 9.46
C TRP A 79 -9.82 -12.34 8.84
N GLU A 80 -10.79 -12.16 7.94
CA GLU A 80 -11.31 -13.23 7.11
C GLU A 80 -10.23 -13.79 6.18
N ALA A 81 -10.45 -14.99 5.65
CA ALA A 81 -9.56 -15.54 4.63
C ALA A 81 -9.44 -14.58 3.44
N PRO A 82 -8.23 -14.40 2.88
CA PRO A 82 -8.03 -13.47 1.78
C PRO A 82 -8.67 -13.97 0.50
N VAL A 83 -9.13 -13.03 -0.34
CA VAL A 83 -9.62 -13.32 -1.68
C VAL A 83 -8.79 -12.60 -2.74
N PRO A 84 -8.58 -13.17 -3.93
CA PRO A 84 -7.88 -12.50 -5.00
C PRO A 84 -8.78 -11.40 -5.59
N VAL A 85 -8.22 -10.20 -5.75
CA VAL A 85 -8.90 -9.07 -6.41
C VAL A 85 -8.36 -8.82 -7.81
N TRP A 86 -7.14 -9.30 -8.08
CA TRP A 86 -6.53 -9.33 -9.40
C TRP A 86 -5.52 -10.47 -9.48
N GLU A 87 -5.67 -11.31 -10.48
CA GLU A 87 -4.69 -12.33 -10.84
C GLU A 87 -3.91 -11.86 -12.07
N VAL A 88 -2.59 -11.90 -12.00
CA VAL A 88 -1.71 -11.45 -13.09
C VAL A 88 -1.85 -12.40 -14.28
N PRO A 89 -2.33 -11.93 -15.45
CA PRO A 89 -2.49 -12.79 -16.63
C PRO A 89 -1.17 -13.40 -17.11
N GLU A 90 -1.22 -14.56 -17.77
CA GLU A 90 -0.02 -15.24 -18.25
C GLU A 90 0.78 -14.42 -19.27
N ASN A 91 0.09 -13.65 -20.08
CA ASN A 91 0.67 -12.76 -21.11
C ASN A 91 0.96 -11.35 -20.59
N HIS A 92 0.92 -11.12 -19.27
CA HIS A 92 1.20 -9.81 -18.69
C HIS A 92 2.67 -9.41 -18.89
N TRP A 93 2.95 -8.10 -19.03
CA TRP A 93 4.30 -7.55 -19.28
C TRP A 93 5.31 -7.85 -18.16
N GLY A 94 4.84 -8.09 -16.92
CA GLY A 94 5.66 -8.44 -15.76
C GLY A 94 4.92 -9.42 -14.86
N ARG A 95 5.65 -10.45 -14.37
CA ARG A 95 5.11 -11.50 -13.51
C ARG A 95 6.11 -11.98 -12.46
N GLU A 96 7.24 -11.30 -12.30
CA GLU A 96 8.26 -11.77 -11.36
C GLU A 96 7.87 -11.46 -9.92
N THR A 97 7.42 -10.23 -9.68
CA THR A 97 6.93 -9.79 -8.37
C THR A 97 5.69 -8.92 -8.50
N VAL A 98 4.85 -8.97 -7.47
CA VAL A 98 3.65 -8.14 -7.29
C VAL A 98 3.75 -7.56 -5.89
N TRP A 99 4.09 -6.26 -5.79
CA TRP A 99 4.41 -5.62 -4.53
C TRP A 99 3.53 -4.40 -4.24
N ALA A 100 3.45 -4.07 -2.95
CA ALA A 100 2.90 -2.82 -2.42
C ALA A 100 1.60 -2.37 -3.10
N PRO A 101 0.52 -3.20 -3.06
CA PRO A 101 -0.76 -2.80 -3.62
C PRO A 101 -1.44 -1.75 -2.73
N GLU A 102 -1.87 -0.63 -3.34
CA GLU A 102 -2.69 0.40 -2.72
C GLU A 102 -4.01 0.53 -3.48
N VAL A 103 -5.13 0.64 -2.79
CA VAL A 103 -6.45 0.81 -3.42
C VAL A 103 -7.08 2.12 -3.02
N HIS A 104 -7.17 3.04 -3.96
CA HIS A 104 -7.73 4.37 -3.78
C HIS A 104 -9.15 4.47 -4.36
N HIS A 105 -10.06 5.09 -3.62
CA HIS A 105 -11.38 5.45 -4.14
C HIS A 105 -11.31 6.84 -4.77
N TYR A 106 -11.58 6.93 -6.08
CA TYR A 106 -11.52 8.17 -6.82
C TYR A 106 -12.64 8.23 -7.87
N ARG A 107 -13.40 9.33 -7.88
CA ARG A 107 -14.53 9.57 -8.82
C ARG A 107 -15.51 8.39 -8.93
N GLY A 108 -15.83 7.75 -7.79
CA GLY A 108 -16.81 6.67 -7.72
C GLY A 108 -16.31 5.29 -8.20
N LYS A 109 -15.02 5.15 -8.44
CA LYS A 109 -14.35 3.89 -8.80
C LYS A 109 -13.20 3.59 -7.83
N TYR A 110 -12.74 2.36 -7.85
CA TYR A 110 -11.58 1.91 -7.08
C TYR A 110 -10.40 1.70 -8.03
N TYR A 111 -9.25 2.25 -7.65
CA TYR A 111 -8.02 2.17 -8.44
C TYR A 111 -6.95 1.47 -7.62
N LEU A 112 -6.46 0.37 -8.14
CA LEU A 112 -5.37 -0.40 -7.56
C LEU A 112 -4.05 0.06 -8.20
N PHE A 113 -3.17 0.62 -7.39
CA PHE A 113 -1.78 0.91 -7.73
C PHE A 113 -0.94 -0.27 -7.26
N VAL A 114 -0.16 -0.86 -8.13
CA VAL A 114 0.63 -2.04 -7.78
C VAL A 114 1.97 -2.05 -8.50
N THR A 115 3.03 -2.36 -7.78
CA THR A 115 4.38 -2.49 -8.33
C THR A 115 4.56 -3.86 -8.96
N ILE A 116 4.89 -3.89 -10.24
CA ILE A 116 5.13 -5.10 -11.01
C ILE A 116 6.58 -5.14 -11.51
N THR A 117 7.22 -6.30 -11.40
CA THR A 117 8.56 -6.56 -11.95
C THR A 117 8.47 -7.53 -13.13
N SER A 118 9.26 -7.27 -14.15
CA SER A 118 9.40 -8.07 -15.37
C SER A 118 10.77 -8.77 -15.41
N LYS A 119 10.91 -9.76 -16.30
CA LYS A 119 12.21 -10.33 -16.69
C LYS A 119 12.98 -9.45 -17.69
N GLU A 120 12.33 -8.43 -18.25
CA GLU A 120 12.97 -7.51 -19.18
C GLU A 120 14.13 -6.79 -18.49
N THR A 121 15.36 -6.97 -19.00
CA THR A 121 16.54 -6.36 -18.42
C THR A 121 16.73 -4.93 -18.94
N LEU A 122 17.17 -4.06 -18.05
CA LEU A 122 17.54 -2.67 -18.37
C LEU A 122 19.06 -2.52 -18.40
N PRO A 123 19.58 -1.46 -19.05
CA PRO A 123 20.99 -1.13 -18.99
C PRO A 123 21.49 -1.10 -17.54
N THR A 124 22.54 -1.88 -17.28
CA THR A 124 23.06 -2.05 -15.92
C THR A 124 24.55 -1.76 -15.94
N PRO A 125 25.02 -0.81 -15.12
CA PRO A 125 26.45 -0.55 -14.99
C PRO A 125 27.20 -1.78 -14.49
N PRO A 126 28.47 -2.01 -14.94
CA PRO A 126 29.28 -3.13 -14.49
C PRO A 126 29.42 -3.19 -12.96
N GLY A 127 29.34 -4.39 -12.38
CA GLY A 127 29.51 -4.62 -10.95
C GLY A 127 28.25 -4.34 -10.11
N ARG A 128 27.13 -3.98 -10.73
CA ARG A 128 25.85 -3.81 -10.03
C ARG A 128 24.90 -4.98 -10.29
N PRO A 129 23.93 -5.23 -9.38
CA PRO A 129 22.85 -6.16 -9.66
C PRO A 129 22.16 -5.80 -10.98
N GLN A 130 21.70 -6.83 -11.72
CA GLN A 130 21.01 -6.61 -12.99
C GLN A 130 19.76 -5.77 -12.78
N ASN A 131 19.70 -4.62 -13.44
CA ASN A 131 18.50 -3.82 -13.51
C ASN A 131 17.45 -4.54 -14.35
N VAL A 132 16.21 -4.50 -13.88
CA VAL A 132 15.05 -5.09 -14.56
C VAL A 132 13.93 -4.07 -14.67
N ARG A 133 13.11 -4.17 -15.68
CA ARG A 133 11.95 -3.32 -15.81
C ARG A 133 11.02 -3.54 -14.62
N ARG A 134 10.72 -2.47 -13.89
CA ARG A 134 9.80 -2.41 -12.77
C ARG A 134 9.00 -1.14 -12.85
N GLY A 135 7.72 -1.21 -12.53
CA GLY A 135 6.89 -0.01 -12.58
C GLY A 135 5.60 -0.19 -11.79
N THR A 136 4.99 0.92 -11.42
CA THR A 136 3.64 0.94 -10.84
C THR A 136 2.62 0.96 -11.96
N GLU A 137 1.74 -0.04 -11.95
CA GLU A 137 0.60 -0.16 -12.84
C GLU A 137 -0.68 0.20 -12.12
N ILE A 138 -1.60 0.85 -12.81
CA ILE A 138 -2.89 1.26 -12.27
C ILE A 138 -3.99 0.41 -12.91
N LEU A 139 -4.82 -0.20 -12.08
CA LEU A 139 -5.97 -0.99 -12.48
C LEU A 139 -7.24 -0.38 -11.89
N ILE A 140 -8.40 -0.66 -12.50
CA ILE A 140 -9.70 -0.11 -12.10
C ILE A 140 -10.71 -1.21 -11.80
N ALA A 141 -11.62 -0.95 -10.84
CA ALA A 141 -12.77 -1.79 -10.53
C ALA A 141 -13.96 -0.96 -10.03
N ASP A 142 -15.14 -1.58 -10.02
CA ASP A 142 -16.35 -1.01 -9.42
C ASP A 142 -16.47 -1.30 -7.91
N SER A 143 -15.62 -2.17 -7.40
CA SER A 143 -15.66 -2.64 -6.01
C SER A 143 -14.25 -2.76 -5.44
N PRO A 144 -14.04 -2.54 -4.11
CA PRO A 144 -12.76 -2.81 -3.47
C PRO A 144 -12.36 -4.30 -3.50
N LEU A 145 -13.31 -5.17 -3.79
CA LEU A 145 -13.09 -6.61 -3.98
C LEU A 145 -12.76 -6.97 -5.45
N GLY A 146 -12.59 -5.99 -6.33
CA GLY A 146 -12.35 -6.22 -7.75
C GLY A 146 -13.58 -6.81 -8.48
N PRO A 147 -13.37 -7.59 -9.58
CA PRO A 147 -12.06 -7.84 -10.18
C PRO A 147 -11.47 -6.57 -10.81
N PHE A 148 -10.21 -6.29 -10.50
CA PHE A 148 -9.51 -5.17 -11.09
C PHE A 148 -9.05 -5.49 -12.51
N GLN A 149 -9.06 -4.47 -13.39
CA GLN A 149 -8.62 -4.58 -14.79
C GLN A 149 -7.57 -3.49 -15.06
N PRO A 150 -6.46 -3.80 -15.77
CA PRO A 150 -5.49 -2.79 -16.17
C PRO A 150 -6.11 -1.63 -16.94
N LEU A 151 -5.74 -0.40 -16.62
CA LEU A 151 -6.16 0.79 -17.37
C LEU A 151 -5.38 0.98 -18.67
N ALA A 152 -4.15 0.47 -18.72
CA ALA A 152 -3.26 0.60 -19.88
C ALA A 152 -2.50 -0.72 -20.13
N SER A 153 -1.71 -0.76 -21.19
CA SER A 153 -0.90 -1.93 -21.55
C SER A 153 0.44 -2.05 -20.78
N GLY A 154 0.55 -1.39 -19.65
CA GLY A 154 1.76 -1.39 -18.82
C GLY A 154 1.73 -0.30 -17.76
N PRO A 155 2.85 -0.12 -17.04
CA PRO A 155 2.92 0.81 -15.93
C PRO A 155 2.82 2.27 -16.39
N GLN A 156 2.28 3.12 -15.50
CA GLN A 156 2.23 4.57 -15.68
C GLN A 156 3.54 5.27 -15.25
N THR A 157 4.49 4.54 -14.69
CA THR A 157 5.85 5.02 -14.45
C THR A 157 6.75 4.87 -15.68
N PRO A 158 7.88 5.59 -15.80
CA PRO A 158 8.77 5.50 -16.94
C PRO A 158 9.25 4.07 -17.22
N ARG A 159 9.27 3.70 -18.50
CA ARG A 159 9.54 2.32 -18.91
C ARG A 159 10.96 1.84 -18.60
N ASP A 160 11.93 2.73 -18.64
CA ASP A 160 13.35 2.47 -18.42
C ASP A 160 13.81 2.67 -16.98
N TRP A 161 12.85 2.93 -16.07
CA TRP A 161 13.10 3.07 -14.65
C TRP A 161 12.80 1.77 -13.89
N MET A 162 13.51 1.58 -12.80
CA MET A 162 13.09 0.69 -11.72
C MET A 162 12.27 1.53 -10.75
N ALA A 163 10.99 1.72 -11.07
CA ALA A 163 10.07 2.52 -10.28
C ALA A 163 9.16 1.63 -9.44
N LEU A 164 8.83 2.07 -8.22
CA LEU A 164 8.00 1.29 -7.30
C LEU A 164 7.16 2.18 -6.37
N ASP A 165 6.23 1.58 -5.66
CA ASP A 165 5.44 2.18 -4.58
C ASP A 165 4.70 3.45 -5.00
N GLY A 166 4.03 3.39 -6.16
CA GLY A 166 3.23 4.51 -6.63
C GLY A 166 1.96 4.68 -5.80
N SER A 167 1.74 5.91 -5.31
CA SER A 167 0.59 6.31 -4.50
C SER A 167 -0.14 7.48 -5.14
N LEU A 168 -1.47 7.50 -5.03
CA LEU A 168 -2.30 8.57 -5.58
C LEU A 168 -2.32 9.80 -4.68
N TRP A 169 -2.08 10.96 -5.26
CA TRP A 169 -2.30 12.26 -4.61
C TRP A 169 -3.16 13.18 -5.47
N ILE A 170 -4.14 13.82 -4.84
CA ILE A 170 -4.96 14.83 -5.50
C ILE A 170 -4.62 16.21 -4.93
N GLU A 171 -4.14 17.11 -5.77
CA GLU A 171 -3.88 18.51 -5.40
C GLU A 171 -4.64 19.42 -6.34
N ASP A 172 -5.48 20.31 -5.78
CA ASP A 172 -6.33 21.24 -6.52
C ASP A 172 -7.18 20.59 -7.62
N GLY A 173 -7.66 19.36 -7.35
CA GLY A 173 -8.47 18.57 -8.27
C GLY A 173 -7.69 17.85 -9.37
N VAL A 174 -6.37 17.99 -9.40
CA VAL A 174 -5.47 17.33 -10.35
C VAL A 174 -4.87 16.08 -9.73
N PRO A 175 -4.98 14.90 -10.40
CA PRO A 175 -4.37 13.67 -9.90
C PRO A 175 -2.88 13.61 -10.24
N TYR A 176 -2.11 13.11 -9.28
CA TYR A 176 -0.69 12.82 -9.40
C TYR A 176 -0.39 11.44 -8.85
N MET A 177 0.67 10.82 -9.36
CA MET A 177 1.29 9.66 -8.73
C MET A 177 2.63 10.08 -8.14
N VAL A 178 2.81 9.86 -6.83
CA VAL A 178 4.12 9.94 -6.16
C VAL A 178 4.65 8.52 -6.06
N PHE A 179 5.91 8.33 -6.43
CA PHE A 179 6.53 7.00 -6.49
C PHE A 179 8.02 7.06 -6.20
N CYS A 180 8.64 5.91 -5.96
CA CYS A 180 10.07 5.78 -5.74
C CYS A 180 10.80 5.41 -7.04
N HIS A 181 11.94 6.07 -7.32
CA HIS A 181 12.93 5.56 -8.26
C HIS A 181 13.98 4.79 -7.47
N GLU A 182 14.13 3.52 -7.78
CA GLU A 182 14.81 2.57 -6.90
C GLU A 182 16.33 2.78 -6.85
N TRP A 183 16.88 2.79 -5.65
CA TRP A 183 18.31 2.86 -5.35
C TRP A 183 19.14 1.79 -6.10
N ALA A 184 18.56 0.63 -6.41
CA ALA A 184 19.22 -0.42 -7.18
C ALA A 184 19.67 0.07 -8.56
N GLN A 185 18.91 0.98 -9.17
CA GLN A 185 19.24 1.60 -10.45
C GLN A 185 20.08 2.86 -10.30
N ILE A 186 19.72 3.78 -9.39
CA ILE A 186 20.28 5.13 -9.33
C ILE A 186 21.20 5.39 -8.14
N THR A 187 21.39 4.40 -7.24
CA THR A 187 22.25 4.46 -6.05
C THR A 187 21.61 5.22 -4.88
N ASP A 188 21.29 6.47 -5.08
CA ASP A 188 20.53 7.29 -4.12
C ASP A 188 19.08 7.31 -4.55
N GLY A 189 18.27 6.42 -3.96
CA GLY A 189 16.86 6.30 -4.28
C GLY A 189 16.16 7.63 -4.10
N SER A 190 15.17 7.92 -4.96
CA SER A 190 14.45 9.19 -4.94
C SER A 190 12.95 8.99 -4.80
N PHE A 191 12.27 10.08 -4.46
CA PHE A 191 10.82 10.22 -4.56
C PHE A 191 10.52 11.18 -5.69
N ASP A 192 9.72 10.71 -6.62
CA ASP A 192 9.37 11.42 -7.83
C ASP A 192 7.85 11.57 -7.95
N ILE A 193 7.41 12.58 -8.69
CA ILE A 193 5.99 12.83 -8.93
C ILE A 193 5.74 13.01 -10.41
N VAL A 194 4.65 12.42 -10.90
CA VAL A 194 4.16 12.63 -12.25
C VAL A 194 2.66 12.94 -12.22
N ARG A 195 2.23 13.86 -13.08
CA ARG A 195 0.81 14.12 -13.28
C ARG A 195 0.15 12.93 -13.98
N LEU A 196 -1.08 12.62 -13.59
CA LEU A 196 -1.92 11.64 -14.27
C LEU A 196 -3.03 12.32 -15.04
N SER A 197 -3.52 11.65 -16.11
CA SER A 197 -4.78 12.01 -16.74
C SER A 197 -5.94 11.89 -15.73
N GLU A 198 -7.07 12.55 -16.01
CA GLU A 198 -8.21 12.55 -15.09
C GLU A 198 -8.79 11.16 -14.79
N ASP A 199 -8.65 10.22 -15.73
CA ASP A 199 -9.06 8.82 -15.57
C ASP A 199 -7.95 7.91 -15.04
N LEU A 200 -6.79 8.47 -14.70
CA LEU A 200 -5.58 7.82 -14.20
C LEU A 200 -4.91 6.83 -15.18
N SER A 201 -5.36 6.78 -16.43
CA SER A 201 -4.85 5.80 -17.41
C SER A 201 -3.45 6.12 -17.94
N THR A 202 -3.04 7.38 -17.88
CA THR A 202 -1.81 7.86 -18.52
C THR A 202 -1.06 8.84 -17.63
N ALA A 203 0.27 8.69 -17.56
CA ALA A 203 1.14 9.74 -17.02
C ALA A 203 1.32 10.86 -18.06
N GLU A 204 1.20 12.11 -17.60
CA GLU A 204 1.29 13.31 -18.44
C GLU A 204 2.60 14.07 -18.15
N GLY A 205 3.52 14.03 -19.10
CA GLY A 205 4.84 14.67 -19.00
C GLY A 205 5.89 13.81 -18.29
N GLU A 206 7.03 14.43 -17.99
CA GLU A 206 8.16 13.76 -17.32
C GLU A 206 8.01 13.82 -15.80
N PRO A 207 8.45 12.79 -15.07
CA PRO A 207 8.51 12.85 -13.63
C PRO A 207 9.40 13.98 -13.13
N ARG A 208 9.00 14.57 -12.01
CA ARG A 208 9.77 15.59 -11.31
C ARG A 208 10.28 15.03 -9.99
N LEU A 209 11.58 15.17 -9.76
CA LEU A 209 12.21 14.86 -8.48
C LEU A 209 11.64 15.73 -7.36
N LEU A 210 11.25 15.09 -6.25
CA LEU A 210 10.85 15.75 -5.01
C LEU A 210 12.02 15.87 -4.05
N PHE A 211 12.69 14.75 -3.74
CA PHE A 211 13.93 14.70 -2.95
C PHE A 211 14.57 13.30 -3.05
N SER A 212 15.85 13.21 -2.69
CA SER A 212 16.61 11.96 -2.62
C SER A 212 16.62 11.40 -1.20
N ALA A 213 16.76 10.09 -1.06
CA ALA A 213 16.76 9.40 0.23
C ALA A 213 17.93 9.86 1.14
N SER A 214 19.08 10.19 0.56
CA SER A 214 20.25 10.71 1.31
C SER A 214 20.02 12.07 1.99
N GLU A 215 18.98 12.81 1.60
CA GLU A 215 18.61 14.07 2.25
C GLU A 215 18.02 13.84 3.65
N GLY A 216 17.55 12.63 3.97
CA GLY A 216 17.09 12.27 5.30
C GLY A 216 18.25 12.16 6.30
N PRO A 217 18.38 13.03 7.31
CA PRO A 217 19.54 13.03 8.21
C PRO A 217 19.65 11.75 9.08
N TRP A 218 18.55 11.04 9.21
CA TRP A 218 18.46 9.75 9.90
C TRP A 218 18.81 8.56 8.99
N VAL A 219 18.85 8.74 7.67
CA VAL A 219 19.10 7.65 6.71
C VAL A 219 20.57 7.20 6.76
N ARG A 220 20.77 5.92 6.59
CA ARG A 220 22.11 5.31 6.52
C ARG A 220 22.28 4.56 5.21
N CYS A 221 23.47 4.69 4.68
CA CYS A 221 23.91 3.94 3.53
C CYS A 221 23.80 2.44 3.80
N ARG A 222 23.24 1.73 2.88
CA ARG A 222 23.26 0.27 2.87
C ARG A 222 24.52 -0.24 2.17
N GLY A 223 25.49 -0.72 2.96
CA GLY A 223 26.80 -1.10 2.49
C GLY A 223 26.89 -2.48 1.82
N ASP A 224 25.83 -3.26 1.85
CA ASP A 224 25.79 -4.64 1.34
C ASP A 224 25.30 -4.74 -0.12
N ILE A 225 24.97 -3.62 -0.75
CA ILE A 225 24.39 -3.58 -2.09
C ILE A 225 25.20 -2.65 -2.99
N GLY A 226 25.59 -3.18 -4.14
CA GLY A 226 26.38 -2.45 -5.12
C GLY A 226 27.81 -2.15 -4.67
N GLU A 227 28.39 -3.06 -3.93
CA GLU A 227 29.66 -2.85 -3.22
C GLU A 227 30.84 -2.45 -4.11
N LEU A 228 30.87 -2.86 -5.36
CA LEU A 228 31.96 -2.52 -6.27
C LEU A 228 31.44 -2.23 -7.69
N TYR A 229 31.13 -0.97 -7.94
CA TYR A 229 31.01 -0.48 -9.30
C TYR A 229 32.29 0.23 -9.69
N GLN A 230 32.93 -0.21 -10.75
CA GLN A 230 34.25 0.32 -11.22
C GLN A 230 35.31 0.34 -10.11
N GLY A 231 35.36 -0.67 -9.25
CA GLY A 231 36.31 -0.77 -8.14
C GLY A 231 36.09 0.20 -6.98
N LYS A 232 34.97 0.92 -6.96
CA LYS A 232 34.63 1.86 -5.88
C LYS A 232 33.37 1.41 -5.15
N ARG A 233 33.36 1.59 -3.84
CA ARG A 233 32.13 1.46 -3.05
C ARG A 233 31.18 2.60 -3.40
N HIS A 234 29.94 2.26 -3.69
CA HIS A 234 28.86 3.22 -3.89
C HIS A 234 27.96 3.22 -2.66
N HIS A 235 27.61 4.42 -2.22
CA HIS A 235 26.62 4.59 -1.19
C HIS A 235 25.25 4.33 -1.81
N ALA A 236 24.51 3.35 -1.25
CA ALA A 236 23.14 3.06 -1.66
C ALA A 236 22.17 3.49 -0.57
N TYR A 237 21.25 4.39 -0.90
CA TYR A 237 20.23 4.88 -0.01
C TYR A 237 18.86 4.42 -0.50
N VAL A 238 18.13 3.72 0.36
CA VAL A 238 16.83 3.15 0.00
C VAL A 238 15.74 4.22 0.09
N SER A 239 14.88 4.28 -0.92
CA SER A 239 13.62 5.02 -0.92
C SER A 239 12.49 4.02 -1.09
N ASP A 240 11.63 3.89 -0.09
CA ASP A 240 10.49 2.98 -0.09
C ASP A 240 9.27 3.62 0.54
N GLY A 241 8.08 3.17 0.17
CA GLY A 241 6.80 3.40 0.81
C GLY A 241 6.52 4.86 1.15
N ASN A 242 6.03 5.61 0.19
CA ASN A 242 5.66 7.01 0.38
C ASN A 242 4.17 7.12 0.71
N TRP A 243 3.82 7.91 1.72
CA TRP A 243 2.45 8.24 2.06
C TRP A 243 2.29 9.72 2.34
N LEU A 244 1.39 10.38 1.63
CA LEU A 244 1.11 11.80 1.82
C LEU A 244 -0.04 12.00 2.81
N HIS A 245 0.15 12.93 3.74
CA HIS A 245 -0.85 13.27 4.75
C HIS A 245 -0.92 14.78 4.98
N ARG A 246 -2.13 15.33 4.97
CA ARG A 246 -2.37 16.72 5.32
C ARG A 246 -2.87 16.80 6.76
N THR A 247 -2.08 17.46 7.61
CA THR A 247 -2.41 17.64 9.02
C THR A 247 -3.60 18.57 9.22
N LYS A 248 -4.13 18.63 10.44
CA LYS A 248 -5.25 19.51 10.83
C LYS A 248 -5.03 20.98 10.51
N ASN A 249 -3.79 21.45 10.56
CA ASN A 249 -3.44 22.85 10.22
C ASN A 249 -3.08 23.04 8.74
N GLY A 250 -3.26 21.99 7.90
CA GLY A 250 -2.99 22.06 6.46
C GLY A 250 -1.53 21.81 6.08
N THR A 251 -0.64 21.48 7.02
CA THR A 251 0.75 21.09 6.69
C THR A 251 0.75 19.77 5.92
N LEU A 252 1.41 19.77 4.77
CA LEU A 252 1.58 18.54 3.99
C LEU A 252 2.84 17.81 4.45
N LEU A 253 2.65 16.55 4.85
CA LEU A 253 3.70 15.62 5.25
C LEU A 253 3.81 14.48 4.23
N MET A 254 5.01 13.97 4.01
CA MET A 254 5.26 12.68 3.38
C MET A 254 5.94 11.77 4.41
N LEU A 255 5.28 10.68 4.74
CA LEU A 255 5.88 9.56 5.48
C LEU A 255 6.59 8.69 4.46
N TRP A 256 7.78 8.21 4.79
CA TRP A 256 8.56 7.38 3.88
C TRP A 256 9.55 6.50 4.64
N SER A 257 10.05 5.46 4.00
CA SER A 257 10.88 4.46 4.63
C SER A 257 12.27 4.35 4.04
N SER A 258 13.24 4.08 4.90
CA SER A 258 14.62 3.77 4.56
C SER A 258 15.32 3.04 5.71
N TYR A 259 16.58 2.70 5.53
CA TYR A 259 17.41 2.17 6.62
C TYR A 259 17.93 3.31 7.50
N GLY A 260 17.58 3.26 8.78
CA GLY A 260 18.11 4.12 9.81
C GLY A 260 19.44 3.60 10.41
N PRO A 261 19.92 4.19 11.52
CA PRO A 261 21.18 3.80 12.14
C PRO A 261 21.27 2.33 12.54
N ASN A 262 20.15 1.75 12.96
CA ASN A 262 20.12 0.39 13.49
C ASN A 262 19.31 -0.55 12.57
N LYS A 263 18.17 -0.11 12.10
CA LYS A 263 17.18 -0.94 11.42
C LYS A 263 16.40 -0.13 10.37
N TYR A 264 15.45 -0.78 9.73
CA TYR A 264 14.50 -0.13 8.85
C TYR A 264 13.58 0.80 9.63
N ALA A 265 13.28 1.97 9.06
CA ALA A 265 12.68 3.08 9.78
C ALA A 265 11.69 3.85 8.90
N VAL A 266 10.83 4.63 9.55
CA VAL A 266 9.90 5.58 8.91
C VAL A 266 10.31 6.99 9.30
N GLY A 267 10.55 7.85 8.32
CA GLY A 267 10.77 9.27 8.52
C GLY A 267 9.61 10.12 8.02
N ILE A 268 9.74 11.43 8.25
CA ILE A 268 8.81 12.45 7.79
C ILE A 268 9.57 13.50 6.99
N ALA A 269 9.07 13.82 5.81
CA ALA A 269 9.39 15.04 5.09
C ALA A 269 8.20 16.00 5.17
N ARG A 270 8.46 17.30 5.32
CA ARG A 270 7.45 18.36 5.40
C ARG A 270 7.55 19.27 4.18
N SER A 271 6.45 19.51 3.50
CA SER A 271 6.41 20.55 2.46
C SER A 271 6.44 21.94 3.08
N LYS A 272 7.38 22.78 2.64
CA LYS A 272 7.51 24.17 3.12
C LYS A 272 6.40 25.08 2.59
N THR A 273 5.78 24.72 1.50
CA THR A 273 4.73 25.53 0.85
C THR A 273 3.33 24.95 1.06
N GLY A 274 3.23 23.73 1.54
CA GLY A 274 1.99 22.96 1.60
C GLY A 274 1.62 22.28 0.27
N SER A 275 2.35 22.54 -0.82
CA SER A 275 2.20 21.85 -2.09
C SER A 275 3.02 20.55 -2.12
N VAL A 276 2.53 19.55 -2.85
CA VAL A 276 3.25 18.29 -3.09
C VAL A 276 4.57 18.50 -3.82
N PHE A 277 4.70 19.58 -4.55
CA PHE A 277 5.94 19.93 -5.25
C PHE A 277 7.05 20.47 -4.35
N GLY A 278 6.78 20.67 -3.05
CA GLY A 278 7.76 21.11 -2.08
C GLY A 278 8.09 22.63 -2.18
N PRO A 279 9.32 23.05 -1.83
CA PRO A 279 10.44 22.20 -1.42
C PRO A 279 10.17 21.43 -0.13
N TRP A 280 10.78 20.25 -0.01
CA TRP A 280 10.62 19.36 1.12
C TRP A 280 11.73 19.58 2.17
N GLU A 281 11.37 19.54 3.43
CA GLU A 281 12.28 19.59 4.57
C GLU A 281 12.21 18.29 5.34
N GLN A 282 13.33 17.63 5.52
CA GLN A 282 13.40 16.38 6.25
C GLN A 282 13.36 16.63 7.76
N VAL A 283 12.50 15.90 8.47
CA VAL A 283 12.49 15.91 9.94
C VAL A 283 13.73 15.14 10.42
N PRO A 284 14.53 15.69 11.38
CA PRO A 284 15.81 15.11 11.77
C PRO A 284 15.70 13.69 12.35
N ASP A 285 14.67 13.42 13.14
CA ASP A 285 14.48 12.13 13.80
C ASP A 285 13.39 11.32 13.09
N PRO A 286 13.56 10.01 12.94
CA PRO A 286 12.52 9.16 12.37
C PRO A 286 11.30 9.07 13.29
N LEU A 287 10.11 8.96 12.70
CA LEU A 287 8.86 8.69 13.42
C LEU A 287 8.86 7.28 14.04
N TRP A 288 9.48 6.32 13.35
CA TRP A 288 9.63 4.93 13.78
C TRP A 288 11.03 4.42 13.42
N SER A 289 11.68 3.66 14.32
CA SER A 289 13.05 3.17 14.10
C SER A 289 13.32 1.77 14.63
N ASP A 290 12.27 0.99 14.92
CA ASP A 290 12.39 -0.38 15.45
C ASP A 290 11.96 -1.43 14.42
N ASP A 291 12.69 -1.47 13.29
CA ASP A 291 12.60 -2.49 12.24
C ASP A 291 11.20 -2.67 11.64
N GLY A 292 10.72 -1.66 10.99
CA GLY A 292 9.46 -1.69 10.27
C GLY A 292 9.30 -0.48 9.37
N GLY A 293 8.41 -0.54 8.40
CA GLY A 293 8.25 0.53 7.45
C GLY A 293 7.08 0.34 6.49
N HIS A 294 7.13 1.08 5.40
CA HIS A 294 6.08 1.23 4.42
C HIS A 294 4.77 1.70 5.07
N PRO A 295 4.78 2.95 5.59
CA PRO A 295 3.68 3.48 6.37
C PRO A 295 2.51 3.91 5.48
N MET A 296 1.29 3.71 5.97
CA MET A 296 0.13 4.46 5.50
C MET A 296 -0.74 4.88 6.68
N LEU A 297 -1.49 5.95 6.51
CA LEU A 297 -2.41 6.48 7.51
C LEU A 297 -3.86 6.33 7.05
N PHE A 298 -4.74 5.95 7.96
CA PHE A 298 -6.18 5.93 7.73
C PHE A 298 -6.94 6.34 8.98
N GLU A 299 -8.19 6.76 8.80
CA GLU A 299 -9.11 7.01 9.92
C GLU A 299 -9.96 5.77 10.19
N THR A 300 -10.05 5.39 11.45
CA THR A 300 -10.96 4.33 11.91
C THR A 300 -12.40 4.84 11.97
N PHE A 301 -13.37 3.92 12.05
CA PHE A 301 -14.80 4.29 12.13
C PHE A 301 -15.19 5.02 13.41
N ASP A 302 -14.35 5.00 14.44
CA ASP A 302 -14.46 5.79 15.66
C ASP A 302 -13.66 7.09 15.64
N GLY A 303 -13.08 7.46 14.47
CA GLY A 303 -12.42 8.74 14.24
C GLY A 303 -10.98 8.84 14.75
N ARG A 304 -10.32 7.72 15.05
CA ARG A 304 -8.88 7.72 15.37
C ARG A 304 -8.05 7.71 14.10
N LEU A 305 -7.00 8.51 14.07
CA LEU A 305 -5.96 8.39 13.03
C LEU A 305 -5.02 7.24 13.40
N VAL A 306 -4.82 6.32 12.47
CA VAL A 306 -4.02 5.12 12.67
C VAL A 306 -2.99 5.00 11.57
N MET A 307 -1.74 4.69 11.95
CA MET A 307 -0.68 4.27 11.04
C MET A 307 -0.59 2.75 11.03
N VAL A 308 -0.48 2.18 9.86
CA VAL A 308 -0.07 0.79 9.69
C VAL A 308 1.28 0.72 9.01
N ILE A 309 2.13 -0.21 9.45
CA ILE A 309 3.42 -0.57 8.85
C ILE A 309 3.55 -2.10 8.82
N HIS A 310 4.48 -2.62 8.02
CA HIS A 310 4.96 -3.98 8.26
C HIS A 310 6.09 -3.97 9.30
N GLN A 311 6.12 -4.99 10.18
CA GLN A 311 7.19 -5.21 11.16
C GLN A 311 7.30 -6.70 11.49
N PRO A 312 8.53 -7.28 11.57
CA PRO A 312 9.82 -6.70 11.19
C PRO A 312 9.92 -6.45 9.69
N ASN A 313 11.00 -5.80 9.22
CA ASN A 313 11.22 -5.54 7.78
C ASN A 313 11.55 -6.80 6.98
N ARG A 314 12.01 -7.87 7.62
CA ARG A 314 12.39 -9.12 6.95
C ARG A 314 11.92 -10.34 7.73
N GLN A 315 11.83 -11.47 7.03
CA GLN A 315 11.50 -12.82 7.49
C GLN A 315 10.00 -13.05 7.70
N VAL A 316 9.43 -12.56 8.79
CA VAL A 316 8.03 -12.85 9.15
C VAL A 316 7.30 -11.55 9.41
N GLU A 317 7.13 -10.77 8.34
CA GLU A 317 6.47 -9.46 8.38
C GLU A 317 5.01 -9.59 8.83
N ARG A 318 4.56 -8.64 9.66
CA ARG A 318 3.18 -8.54 10.17
C ARG A 318 2.71 -7.10 10.09
N ALA A 319 1.42 -6.91 9.89
CA ALA A 319 0.81 -5.59 10.03
C ALA A 319 0.85 -5.15 11.50
N ARG A 320 1.43 -3.98 11.75
CA ARG A 320 1.46 -3.32 13.06
C ARG A 320 0.73 -2.01 12.98
N PHE A 321 -0.16 -1.78 13.92
CA PHE A 321 -1.01 -0.60 13.98
C PHE A 321 -0.63 0.30 15.14
N PHE A 322 -0.63 1.61 14.88
CA PHE A 322 -0.29 2.62 15.88
C PHE A 322 -1.32 3.75 15.83
N GLU A 323 -1.88 4.09 16.96
CA GLU A 323 -2.68 5.32 17.09
C GLU A 323 -1.75 6.52 16.94
N ILE A 324 -2.15 7.45 16.08
CA ILE A 324 -1.39 8.65 15.74
C ILE A 324 -2.08 9.88 16.30
N GLU A 325 -1.31 10.75 16.92
CA GLU A 325 -1.74 12.08 17.28
C GLU A 325 -1.29 13.08 16.22
N ASP A 326 -2.26 13.71 15.57
CA ASP A 326 -2.02 14.87 14.74
C ASP A 326 -1.94 16.11 15.63
N THR A 327 -0.73 16.69 15.74
CA THR A 327 -0.45 17.87 16.56
C THR A 327 -0.71 19.19 15.83
N GLY A 328 -1.25 19.13 14.61
CA GLY A 328 -1.55 20.26 13.75
C GLY A 328 -0.47 20.55 12.71
N ASN A 329 0.81 20.52 13.06
CA ASN A 329 1.91 20.79 12.13
C ASN A 329 2.79 19.56 11.85
N THR A 330 2.58 18.50 12.60
CA THR A 330 3.25 17.21 12.46
C THR A 330 2.40 16.12 13.13
N ILE A 331 2.88 14.89 13.08
CA ILE A 331 2.26 13.75 13.73
C ILE A 331 3.25 13.06 14.67
N ARG A 332 2.72 12.33 15.65
CA ARG A 332 3.51 11.47 16.53
C ARG A 332 2.76 10.17 16.84
N ILE A 333 3.51 9.12 17.13
CA ILE A 333 2.94 7.86 17.63
C ILE A 333 2.47 8.08 19.07
N LYS A 334 1.19 7.77 19.33
CA LYS A 334 0.59 7.85 20.66
C LYS A 334 0.66 6.52 21.38
N ALA A 335 0.29 5.44 20.72
CA ALA A 335 0.28 4.09 21.29
C ALA A 335 0.28 3.02 20.19
N ALA A 336 0.79 1.83 20.48
CA ALA A 336 0.55 0.65 19.65
C ALA A 336 -0.89 0.13 19.88
N ILE A 337 -1.53 -0.37 18.82
CA ILE A 337 -2.86 -0.96 18.86
C ILE A 337 -2.73 -2.48 18.79
N GLY A 338 -3.20 -3.16 19.82
CA GLY A 338 -3.11 -4.62 19.95
C GLY A 338 -1.66 -5.09 20.05
N GLY A 339 -1.34 -6.00 20.93
CA GLY A 339 0.00 -6.56 21.17
C GLY A 339 0.33 -7.75 20.29
#